data_7beb784b279f7b3a5c0762a1909104d1
#
_entry.id   7beb784b279f7b3a5c0762a1909104d1
#
_cell.length_a   1.000
_cell.length_b   1.000
_cell.length_c   1.000
_cell.angle_alpha   90.00
_cell.angle_beta   90.00
_cell.angle_gamma   90.00
#
_symmetry.space_group_name_H-M   'P 1'
#
loop_
_entity.id
_entity.type
_entity.pdbx_description
1 polymer ?
#
loop_
_entity_poly.entity_id
_entity_poly.type
_entity_poly.pdbx_seq_one_letter_code
_entity_poly.pdbx_strand_id
1 'polypeptide(L)'
;MAQTASLEGEVKGEDGKPLKDALIKLERKDIKGSYKVKTNKKGQWFHAGLPLGNYDISCEVDGKVVDMVKGVRTRLGDPIPVNFDLSKMANQRKAMEQAAATGTVTEEMSREMTKEQKEALEKAGKERAAALAKNKELNDAFNTGMEALKTKNFPAAIEAFDKAAVMDAKQIVIWANKAEAHVGFAGTKTGDEQIAELTKGMEAYAKAIELKPDDAGMHNNFALALAKAKKYPEAQAELDKAAQLDPTNAGRYYYNLGAILTNVNQLEPAGIAFKKAIESDPNYADAHYQYGLYLFSKASITADGKTVPVAGTVESFQKYLELKPDGPFAEAAKGMLQATGAAVQTEYKNPNAPAGKKGAPKTKK
;
A
#
# COMPACT_ATOMS: atom_id res chain seq x y z
N MET A 1 45.42 60.34 -10.76
CA MET A 1 44.09 59.68 -10.80
C MET A 1 44.30 58.22 -11.13
N ALA A 2 43.73 57.29 -10.35
CA ALA A 2 43.83 55.85 -10.69
C ALA A 2 43.03 55.59 -11.98
N GLN A 3 43.68 54.88 -12.89
CA GLN A 3 43.00 54.46 -14.14
C GLN A 3 41.99 53.38 -13.83
N THR A 4 40.72 53.57 -14.20
CA THR A 4 39.61 52.64 -13.91
C THR A 4 38.96 52.16 -15.20
N ALA A 5 38.41 50.94 -15.15
CA ALA A 5 37.63 50.30 -16.19
C ALA A 5 36.15 50.19 -15.83
N SER A 6 35.36 49.87 -16.81
CA SER A 6 33.94 49.57 -16.66
C SER A 6 33.61 48.17 -17.21
N LEU A 7 32.63 47.50 -16.56
CA LEU A 7 32.05 46.25 -16.96
C LEU A 7 30.52 46.42 -17.09
N GLU A 8 29.95 45.77 -18.09
CA GLU A 8 28.50 45.76 -18.28
C GLU A 8 28.02 44.39 -18.76
N GLY A 9 26.73 44.19 -18.77
CA GLY A 9 26.17 42.98 -19.35
C GLY A 9 24.68 42.83 -19.12
N GLU A 10 24.16 41.72 -19.58
CA GLU A 10 22.76 41.32 -19.43
C GLU A 10 22.69 39.97 -18.77
N VAL A 11 21.62 39.78 -17.99
CA VAL A 11 21.26 38.49 -17.37
C VAL A 11 19.89 38.07 -17.88
N LYS A 12 19.81 36.88 -18.50
CA LYS A 12 18.56 36.20 -18.85
C LYS A 12 18.29 35.10 -17.84
N GLY A 13 17.07 35.05 -17.36
CA GLY A 13 16.58 33.99 -16.45
C GLY A 13 16.43 32.64 -17.15
N GLU A 14 16.05 31.63 -16.39
CA GLU A 14 15.80 30.27 -16.91
C GLU A 14 14.67 30.21 -17.97
N ASP A 15 13.78 31.22 -18.00
CA ASP A 15 12.71 31.38 -18.98
C ASP A 15 13.13 32.16 -20.22
N GLY A 16 14.40 32.55 -20.32
CA GLY A 16 14.97 33.34 -21.40
C GLY A 16 14.65 34.84 -21.38
N LYS A 17 13.86 35.30 -20.36
CA LYS A 17 13.51 36.71 -20.22
C LYS A 17 14.56 37.47 -19.39
N PRO A 18 14.61 38.81 -19.52
CA PRO A 18 15.47 39.63 -18.69
C PRO A 18 15.27 39.40 -17.20
N LEU A 19 16.34 39.10 -16.44
CA LEU A 19 16.26 38.82 -15.03
C LEU A 19 16.61 40.06 -14.21
N LYS A 20 15.62 40.62 -13.52
CA LYS A 20 15.76 41.74 -12.59
C LYS A 20 16.30 41.26 -11.24
N ASP A 21 17.04 42.16 -10.53
CA ASP A 21 17.55 41.97 -9.17
C ASP A 21 18.56 40.81 -8.99
N ALA A 22 19.06 40.20 -10.09
CA ALA A 22 20.21 39.30 -10.01
C ALA A 22 21.42 40.06 -9.49
N LEU A 23 22.12 39.47 -8.53
CA LEU A 23 23.30 40.10 -7.89
C LEU A 23 24.57 39.67 -8.65
N ILE A 24 25.23 40.64 -9.28
CA ILE A 24 26.53 40.43 -9.94
C ILE A 24 27.62 40.78 -8.95
N LYS A 25 28.46 39.81 -8.62
CA LYS A 25 29.67 40.02 -7.79
C LYS A 25 30.90 39.97 -8.67
N LEU A 26 31.77 40.97 -8.49
CA LEU A 26 33.02 41.08 -9.20
C LEU A 26 34.18 40.95 -8.19
N GLU A 27 34.81 39.80 -8.17
CA GLU A 27 35.90 39.49 -7.25
C GLU A 27 37.23 39.62 -7.96
N ARG A 28 38.06 40.57 -7.50
CA ARG A 28 39.40 40.77 -8.00
C ARG A 28 40.33 39.67 -7.49
N LYS A 29 41.12 39.08 -8.38
CA LYS A 29 41.96 37.91 -8.08
C LYS A 29 43.44 38.21 -7.84
N ASP A 30 43.95 39.33 -8.40
CA ASP A 30 45.32 39.77 -8.26
C ASP A 30 45.57 40.56 -6.95
N ILE A 31 44.60 41.29 -6.47
CA ILE A 31 44.61 42.02 -5.20
C ILE A 31 43.21 41.86 -4.54
N LYS A 32 43.14 41.86 -3.22
CA LYS A 32 41.86 41.75 -2.51
C LYS A 32 40.92 42.90 -2.84
N GLY A 33 39.80 42.60 -3.48
CA GLY A 33 38.75 43.57 -3.85
C GLY A 33 37.48 42.86 -4.29
N SER A 34 36.34 43.31 -3.81
CA SER A 34 35.01 42.78 -4.16
C SER A 34 34.03 43.93 -4.41
N TYR A 35 33.30 43.83 -5.51
CA TYR A 35 32.29 44.80 -5.93
C TYR A 35 30.99 44.10 -6.23
N LYS A 36 29.87 44.85 -6.18
CA LYS A 36 28.55 44.28 -6.36
C LYS A 36 27.68 45.24 -7.14
N VAL A 37 26.84 44.71 -8.01
CA VAL A 37 25.79 45.45 -8.72
C VAL A 37 24.59 44.55 -8.96
N LYS A 38 23.40 45.13 -8.99
CA LYS A 38 22.16 44.39 -9.29
C LYS A 38 21.70 44.72 -10.72
N THR A 39 21.08 43.72 -11.37
CA THR A 39 20.42 43.94 -12.66
C THR A 39 19.16 44.80 -12.53
N ASN A 40 18.90 45.62 -13.53
CA ASN A 40 17.70 46.45 -13.66
C ASN A 40 16.49 45.64 -14.21
N LYS A 41 15.34 46.28 -14.41
CA LYS A 41 14.12 45.66 -14.98
C LYS A 41 14.31 45.03 -16.37
N LYS A 42 15.36 45.46 -17.11
CA LYS A 42 15.72 44.94 -18.43
C LYS A 42 16.80 43.85 -18.34
N GLY A 43 17.15 43.36 -17.13
CA GLY A 43 18.20 42.38 -16.92
C GLY A 43 19.62 42.95 -17.08
N GLN A 44 19.79 44.28 -17.27
CA GLN A 44 21.06 44.91 -17.55
C GLN A 44 21.76 45.34 -16.27
N TRP A 45 23.07 45.24 -16.25
CA TRP A 45 23.92 45.70 -15.17
C TRP A 45 25.13 46.47 -15.73
N PHE A 46 25.63 47.42 -14.94
CA PHE A 46 26.81 48.22 -15.26
C PHE A 46 27.57 48.57 -13.99
N HIS A 47 28.88 48.46 -14.04
CA HIS A 47 29.75 48.88 -12.94
C HIS A 47 30.94 49.66 -13.50
N ALA A 48 31.07 50.90 -13.07
CA ALA A 48 32.22 51.78 -13.41
C ALA A 48 33.19 51.88 -12.25
N GLY A 49 34.40 52.41 -12.55
CA GLY A 49 35.38 52.72 -11.52
C GLY A 49 36.14 51.50 -10.98
N LEU A 50 36.18 50.41 -11.71
CA LEU A 50 36.93 49.21 -11.35
C LEU A 50 38.45 49.43 -11.59
N PRO A 51 39.31 49.19 -10.60
CA PRO A 51 40.74 49.18 -10.82
C PRO A 51 41.12 48.14 -11.90
N LEU A 52 42.17 48.42 -12.66
CA LEU A 52 42.66 47.45 -13.65
C LEU A 52 43.16 46.17 -12.95
N GLY A 53 42.79 45.02 -13.46
CA GLY A 53 43.14 43.73 -12.85
C GLY A 53 42.34 42.53 -13.46
N ASN A 54 42.50 41.38 -12.89
CA ASN A 54 41.73 40.17 -13.25
C ASN A 54 40.58 39.95 -12.27
N TYR A 55 39.40 39.70 -12.83
CA TYR A 55 38.16 39.52 -12.06
C TYR A 55 37.49 38.19 -12.37
N ASP A 56 37.00 37.52 -11.33
CA ASP A 56 35.97 36.50 -11.47
C ASP A 56 34.59 37.16 -11.23
N ILE A 57 33.70 36.98 -12.15
CA ILE A 57 32.39 37.62 -12.13
C ILE A 57 31.32 36.54 -11.96
N SER A 58 30.61 36.57 -10.85
CA SER A 58 29.52 35.60 -10.57
C SER A 58 28.16 36.28 -10.63
N CYS A 59 27.19 35.54 -11.13
CA CYS A 59 25.77 35.86 -11.07
C CYS A 59 25.13 35.07 -9.95
N GLU A 60 24.48 35.76 -8.99
CA GLU A 60 23.73 35.15 -7.88
C GLU A 60 22.23 35.45 -8.01
N VAL A 61 21.42 34.41 -7.85
CA VAL A 61 19.97 34.50 -7.77
C VAL A 61 19.53 33.84 -6.47
N ASP A 62 18.70 34.52 -5.70
CA ASP A 62 18.23 34.05 -4.39
C ASP A 62 19.36 33.60 -3.44
N GLY A 63 20.49 34.31 -3.48
CA GLY A 63 21.65 34.05 -2.62
C GLY A 63 22.52 32.85 -3.05
N LYS A 64 22.26 32.25 -4.19
CA LYS A 64 23.05 31.17 -4.77
C LYS A 64 23.76 31.61 -6.03
N VAL A 65 25.03 31.27 -6.17
CA VAL A 65 25.78 31.47 -7.43
C VAL A 65 25.22 30.49 -8.46
N VAL A 66 24.66 31.04 -9.54
CA VAL A 66 24.02 30.26 -10.62
C VAL A 66 24.92 30.17 -11.86
N ASP A 67 25.83 31.14 -12.05
CA ASP A 67 26.81 31.11 -13.14
C ASP A 67 28.05 31.99 -12.82
N MET A 68 29.18 31.75 -13.46
CA MET A 68 30.43 32.46 -13.22
C MET A 68 31.31 32.53 -14.45
N VAL A 69 31.78 33.71 -14.76
CA VAL A 69 32.84 33.97 -15.79
C VAL A 69 34.14 34.28 -15.05
N LYS A 70 35.17 33.45 -15.24
CA LYS A 70 36.48 33.59 -14.59
C LYS A 70 37.49 34.32 -15.47
N GLY A 71 38.42 35.05 -14.84
CA GLY A 71 39.60 35.60 -15.48
C GLY A 71 39.31 36.78 -16.42
N VAL A 72 38.26 37.55 -16.20
CA VAL A 72 37.96 38.76 -16.98
C VAL A 72 39.00 39.83 -16.70
N ARG A 73 39.82 40.16 -17.69
CA ARG A 73 40.89 41.18 -17.57
C ARG A 73 40.34 42.55 -17.93
N THR A 74 40.32 43.46 -16.97
CA THR A 74 39.87 44.83 -17.21
C THR A 74 40.94 45.64 -17.97
N ARG A 75 40.47 46.55 -18.87
CA ARG A 75 41.28 47.44 -19.70
C ARG A 75 40.64 48.83 -19.75
N LEU A 76 41.43 49.83 -20.13
CA LEU A 76 40.91 51.16 -20.43
C LEU A 76 40.15 51.17 -21.76
N GLY A 77 39.13 51.98 -21.81
CA GLY A 77 38.26 52.14 -22.99
C GLY A 77 36.81 51.75 -22.72
N ASP A 78 36.17 51.23 -23.76
CA ASP A 78 34.74 50.87 -23.69
C ASP A 78 34.45 49.78 -22.61
N PRO A 79 33.24 49.77 -22.01
CA PRO A 79 32.86 48.77 -21.06
C PRO A 79 33.01 47.35 -21.64
N ILE A 80 33.52 46.42 -20.87
CA ILE A 80 33.70 45.02 -21.26
C ILE A 80 32.40 44.30 -21.01
N PRO A 81 31.76 43.67 -22.05
CA PRO A 81 30.51 42.95 -21.88
C PRO A 81 30.72 41.58 -21.23
N VAL A 82 29.91 41.28 -20.18
CA VAL A 82 29.83 39.97 -19.53
C VAL A 82 28.37 39.61 -19.33
N ASN A 83 27.88 38.69 -20.13
CA ASN A 83 26.48 38.27 -20.16
C ASN A 83 26.29 36.90 -19.52
N PHE A 84 25.18 36.72 -18.85
CA PHE A 84 24.75 35.46 -18.25
C PHE A 84 23.42 35.01 -18.87
N ASP A 85 23.39 33.80 -19.46
CA ASP A 85 22.19 33.23 -20.05
C ASP A 85 21.83 31.93 -19.32
N LEU A 86 20.98 32.04 -18.27
CA LEU A 86 20.59 30.92 -17.46
C LEU A 86 19.60 29.98 -18.19
N SER A 87 19.00 30.46 -19.32
CA SER A 87 18.07 29.61 -20.09
C SER A 87 18.79 28.45 -20.77
N LYS A 88 20.04 28.66 -21.19
CA LYS A 88 20.85 27.59 -21.79
C LYS A 88 21.10 26.46 -20.80
N MET A 89 21.48 26.80 -19.57
CA MET A 89 21.72 25.80 -18.52
C MET A 89 20.44 25.08 -18.09
N ALA A 90 19.32 25.82 -17.99
CA ALA A 90 18.02 25.24 -17.70
C ALA A 90 17.53 24.26 -18.77
N ASN A 91 17.73 24.65 -20.05
CA ASN A 91 17.39 23.79 -21.18
C ASN A 91 18.27 22.54 -21.24
N GLN A 92 19.57 22.67 -20.99
CA GLN A 92 20.48 21.52 -20.90
C GLN A 92 20.07 20.57 -19.74
N ARG A 93 19.73 21.11 -18.56
CA ARG A 93 19.26 20.29 -17.44
C ARG A 93 17.97 19.55 -17.77
N LYS A 94 16.96 20.24 -18.34
CA LYS A 94 15.71 19.63 -18.79
C LYS A 94 15.92 18.56 -19.86
N ALA A 95 16.81 18.85 -20.85
CA ALA A 95 17.13 17.89 -21.87
C ALA A 95 17.86 16.66 -21.29
N MET A 96 18.78 16.84 -20.33
CA MET A 96 19.43 15.74 -19.62
C MET A 96 18.43 14.90 -18.81
N GLU A 97 17.50 15.53 -18.10
CA GLU A 97 16.44 14.84 -17.35
C GLU A 97 15.53 14.06 -18.31
N GLN A 98 15.17 14.64 -19.44
CA GLN A 98 14.37 13.98 -20.48
C GLN A 98 15.12 12.84 -21.15
N ALA A 99 16.39 13.00 -21.46
CA ALA A 99 17.24 11.95 -22.00
C ALA A 99 17.45 10.81 -20.99
N ALA A 100 17.67 11.12 -19.71
CA ALA A 100 17.72 10.14 -18.64
C ALA A 100 16.36 9.40 -18.46
N ALA A 101 15.25 10.08 -18.76
CA ALA A 101 13.92 9.50 -18.69
C ALA A 101 13.59 8.60 -19.89
N THR A 102 13.98 8.98 -21.10
CA THR A 102 13.58 8.34 -22.36
C THR A 102 14.70 7.51 -23.00
N GLY A 103 15.95 7.71 -22.58
CA GLY A 103 17.14 7.12 -23.23
C GLY A 103 17.48 7.73 -24.60
N THR A 104 16.75 8.79 -25.02
CA THR A 104 17.00 9.48 -26.29
C THR A 104 17.81 10.74 -26.07
N VAL A 105 18.94 10.85 -26.77
CA VAL A 105 19.82 12.04 -26.79
C VAL A 105 19.47 12.88 -28.01
N THR A 106 19.14 14.16 -27.80
CA THR A 106 18.92 15.08 -28.92
C THR A 106 20.23 15.40 -29.62
N GLU A 107 20.18 15.82 -30.91
CA GLU A 107 21.39 16.17 -31.64
C GLU A 107 22.18 17.31 -30.98
N GLU A 108 21.51 18.29 -30.36
CA GLU A 108 22.16 19.39 -29.65
C GLU A 108 22.92 18.90 -28.41
N MET A 109 22.30 18.04 -27.59
CA MET A 109 22.97 17.41 -26.44
C MET A 109 24.17 16.57 -26.93
N SER A 110 24.01 15.84 -28.01
CA SER A 110 25.05 15.00 -28.59
C SER A 110 26.31 15.79 -29.00
N ARG A 111 26.17 17.05 -29.39
CA ARG A 111 27.33 17.88 -29.79
C ARG A 111 28.22 18.32 -28.62
N GLU A 112 27.63 18.47 -27.43
CA GLU A 112 28.35 18.97 -26.25
C GLU A 112 28.82 17.85 -25.29
N MET A 113 28.40 16.60 -25.53
CA MET A 113 28.75 15.45 -24.66
C MET A 113 30.01 14.73 -25.14
N THR A 114 30.82 14.26 -24.18
CA THR A 114 31.91 13.33 -24.47
C THR A 114 31.37 11.97 -24.94
N LYS A 115 32.20 11.21 -25.64
CA LYS A 115 31.82 9.84 -26.07
C LYS A 115 31.41 8.96 -24.91
N GLU A 116 32.11 9.03 -23.77
CA GLU A 116 31.83 8.27 -22.56
C GLU A 116 30.48 8.68 -21.94
N GLN A 117 30.15 9.99 -21.94
CA GLN A 117 28.86 10.46 -21.45
C GLN A 117 27.69 9.95 -22.29
N LYS A 118 27.86 9.91 -23.63
CA LYS A 118 26.84 9.34 -24.53
C LYS A 118 26.59 7.88 -24.29
N GLU A 119 27.67 7.09 -24.21
CA GLU A 119 27.60 5.65 -23.96
C GLU A 119 26.95 5.34 -22.60
N ALA A 120 27.29 6.09 -21.54
CA ALA A 120 26.70 5.96 -20.24
C ALA A 120 25.19 6.25 -20.24
N LEU A 121 24.78 7.33 -20.94
CA LEU A 121 23.37 7.72 -21.03
C LEU A 121 22.53 6.73 -21.85
N GLU A 122 23.07 6.26 -22.98
CA GLU A 122 22.41 5.21 -23.79
C GLU A 122 22.25 3.90 -22.98
N LYS A 123 23.27 3.51 -22.23
CA LYS A 123 23.22 2.33 -21.36
C LYS A 123 22.14 2.49 -20.29
N ALA A 124 22.15 3.61 -19.57
CA ALA A 124 21.14 3.91 -18.54
C ALA A 124 19.72 3.95 -19.13
N GLY A 125 19.55 4.53 -20.32
CA GLY A 125 18.28 4.55 -21.04
C GLY A 125 17.78 3.16 -21.42
N LYS A 126 18.65 2.30 -21.93
CA LYS A 126 18.33 0.90 -22.26
C LYS A 126 17.96 0.09 -21.01
N GLU A 127 18.72 0.25 -19.93
CA GLU A 127 18.44 -0.42 -18.66
C GLU A 127 17.08 0.02 -18.08
N ARG A 128 16.78 1.33 -18.13
CA ARG A 128 15.48 1.86 -17.67
C ARG A 128 14.32 1.38 -18.55
N ALA A 129 14.48 1.40 -19.86
CA ALA A 129 13.47 0.90 -20.80
C ALA A 129 13.19 -0.60 -20.57
N ALA A 130 14.23 -1.40 -20.35
CA ALA A 130 14.10 -2.81 -20.02
C ALA A 130 13.40 -3.03 -18.67
N ALA A 131 13.72 -2.23 -17.65
CA ALA A 131 13.05 -2.28 -16.34
C ALA A 131 11.57 -1.90 -16.44
N LEU A 132 11.23 -0.85 -17.22
CA LEU A 132 9.83 -0.46 -17.45
C LEU A 132 9.05 -1.54 -18.21
N ALA A 133 9.66 -2.13 -19.25
CA ALA A 133 9.05 -3.23 -20.00
C ALA A 133 8.80 -4.44 -19.10
N LYS A 134 9.79 -4.81 -18.26
CA LYS A 134 9.65 -5.90 -17.29
C LYS A 134 8.54 -5.62 -16.27
N ASN A 135 8.48 -4.41 -15.71
CA ASN A 135 7.43 -4.02 -14.78
C ASN A 135 6.05 -4.03 -15.43
N LYS A 136 5.94 -3.58 -16.66
CA LYS A 136 4.68 -3.65 -17.42
C LYS A 136 4.25 -5.12 -17.60
N GLU A 137 5.17 -5.97 -18.06
CA GLU A 137 4.87 -7.39 -18.27
C GLU A 137 4.47 -8.10 -16.97
N LEU A 138 5.12 -7.78 -15.84
CA LEU A 138 4.76 -8.26 -14.52
C LEU A 138 3.32 -7.84 -14.14
N ASN A 139 2.99 -6.56 -14.31
CA ASN A 139 1.66 -6.03 -14.00
C ASN A 139 0.60 -6.65 -14.92
N ASP A 140 0.88 -6.82 -16.20
CA ASP A 140 -0.04 -7.43 -17.16
C ASP A 140 -0.30 -8.89 -16.78
N ALA A 141 0.73 -9.66 -16.42
CA ALA A 141 0.60 -11.04 -15.94
C ALA A 141 -0.22 -11.11 -14.64
N PHE A 142 0.09 -10.26 -13.66
CA PHE A 142 -0.65 -10.19 -12.40
C PHE A 142 -2.13 -9.85 -12.62
N ASN A 143 -2.43 -8.83 -13.42
CA ASN A 143 -3.81 -8.42 -13.71
C ASN A 143 -4.58 -9.52 -14.46
N THR A 144 -3.93 -10.21 -15.39
CA THR A 144 -4.50 -11.38 -16.07
C THR A 144 -4.87 -12.47 -15.07
N GLY A 145 -3.97 -12.75 -14.11
CA GLY A 145 -4.23 -13.73 -13.04
C GLY A 145 -5.41 -13.33 -12.16
N MET A 146 -5.50 -12.05 -11.77
CA MET A 146 -6.59 -11.51 -10.97
C MET A 146 -7.95 -11.61 -11.67
N GLU A 147 -8.01 -11.28 -12.97
CA GLU A 147 -9.26 -11.40 -13.74
C GLU A 147 -9.67 -12.87 -13.93
N ALA A 148 -8.71 -13.75 -14.20
CA ALA A 148 -8.95 -15.18 -14.27
C ALA A 148 -9.43 -15.76 -12.93
N LEU A 149 -8.87 -15.31 -11.80
CA LEU A 149 -9.29 -15.70 -10.45
C LEU A 149 -10.74 -15.25 -10.16
N LYS A 150 -11.07 -14.00 -10.49
CA LYS A 150 -12.41 -13.44 -10.34
C LYS A 150 -13.47 -14.20 -11.14
N THR A 151 -13.12 -14.65 -12.33
CA THR A 151 -14.00 -15.47 -13.18
C THR A 151 -13.92 -16.97 -12.85
N LYS A 152 -13.19 -17.36 -11.81
CA LYS A 152 -12.95 -18.74 -11.38
C LYS A 152 -12.30 -19.62 -12.46
N ASN A 153 -11.59 -19.01 -13.41
CA ASN A 153 -10.74 -19.71 -14.35
C ASN A 153 -9.38 -20.01 -13.69
N PHE A 154 -9.39 -20.94 -12.73
CA PHE A 154 -8.23 -21.23 -11.91
C PHE A 154 -6.98 -21.65 -12.69
N PRO A 155 -7.05 -22.50 -13.75
CA PRO A 155 -5.87 -22.85 -14.52
C PRO A 155 -5.18 -21.62 -15.14
N ALA A 156 -5.96 -20.72 -15.76
CA ALA A 156 -5.42 -19.50 -16.34
C ALA A 156 -4.86 -18.54 -15.27
N ALA A 157 -5.51 -18.49 -14.09
CA ALA A 157 -5.00 -17.69 -12.96
C ALA A 157 -3.63 -18.22 -12.48
N ILE A 158 -3.50 -19.54 -12.32
CA ILE A 158 -2.24 -20.20 -11.89
C ILE A 158 -1.13 -19.89 -12.90
N GLU A 159 -1.37 -20.09 -14.20
CA GLU A 159 -0.39 -19.82 -15.26
C GLU A 159 0.09 -18.35 -15.22
N ALA A 160 -0.85 -17.43 -15.10
CA ALA A 160 -0.55 -16.00 -15.05
C ALA A 160 0.24 -15.61 -13.79
N PHE A 161 -0.09 -16.16 -12.60
CA PHE A 161 0.67 -15.92 -11.37
C PHE A 161 2.03 -16.63 -11.39
N ASP A 162 2.17 -17.78 -12.03
CA ASP A 162 3.47 -18.44 -12.26
C ASP A 162 4.40 -17.54 -13.09
N LYS A 163 3.87 -16.97 -14.18
CA LYS A 163 4.59 -16.00 -15.00
C LYS A 163 5.02 -14.78 -14.18
N ALA A 164 4.11 -14.22 -13.38
CA ALA A 164 4.42 -13.09 -12.51
C ALA A 164 5.49 -13.44 -11.45
N ALA A 165 5.42 -14.62 -10.83
CA ALA A 165 6.38 -15.08 -9.82
C ALA A 165 7.80 -15.29 -10.38
N VAL A 166 7.93 -15.71 -11.63
CA VAL A 166 9.25 -15.80 -12.33
C VAL A 166 9.84 -14.41 -12.52
N MET A 167 9.03 -13.39 -12.77
CA MET A 167 9.48 -12.01 -12.97
C MET A 167 9.90 -11.34 -11.65
N ASP A 168 9.11 -11.54 -10.59
CA ASP A 168 9.39 -11.01 -9.26
C ASP A 168 8.87 -11.92 -8.15
N ALA A 169 9.73 -12.83 -7.70
CA ALA A 169 9.42 -13.77 -6.63
C ALA A 169 9.31 -13.13 -5.23
N LYS A 170 9.61 -11.83 -5.09
CA LYS A 170 9.54 -11.12 -3.79
C LYS A 170 8.17 -10.47 -3.53
N GLN A 171 7.28 -10.49 -4.50
CA GLN A 171 5.94 -9.91 -4.39
C GLN A 171 5.00 -10.89 -3.65
N ILE A 172 4.72 -10.59 -2.39
CA ILE A 172 3.85 -11.40 -1.51
C ILE A 172 2.49 -11.64 -2.16
N VAL A 173 1.91 -10.60 -2.76
CA VAL A 173 0.58 -10.65 -3.36
C VAL A 173 0.47 -11.67 -4.51
N ILE A 174 1.56 -11.94 -5.22
CA ILE A 174 1.61 -12.96 -6.27
C ILE A 174 1.43 -14.35 -5.65
N TRP A 175 2.20 -14.66 -4.62
CA TRP A 175 2.15 -15.94 -3.92
C TRP A 175 0.81 -16.18 -3.24
N ALA A 176 0.25 -15.14 -2.59
CA ALA A 176 -1.06 -15.21 -1.95
C ALA A 176 -2.19 -15.54 -2.95
N ASN A 177 -2.23 -14.83 -4.08
CA ASN A 177 -3.26 -15.06 -5.10
C ASN A 177 -3.03 -16.37 -5.87
N LYS A 178 -1.77 -16.78 -6.09
CA LYS A 178 -1.45 -18.11 -6.62
C LYS A 178 -1.96 -19.21 -5.69
N ALA A 179 -1.76 -19.06 -4.37
CA ALA A 179 -2.27 -19.99 -3.38
C ALA A 179 -3.82 -20.06 -3.42
N GLU A 180 -4.50 -18.93 -3.48
CA GLU A 180 -5.95 -18.85 -3.61
C GLU A 180 -6.44 -19.55 -4.89
N ALA A 181 -5.75 -19.34 -6.01
CA ALA A 181 -6.08 -20.01 -7.28
C ALA A 181 -5.96 -21.53 -7.18
N HIS A 182 -4.87 -22.06 -6.58
CA HIS A 182 -4.74 -23.50 -6.35
C HIS A 182 -5.80 -24.07 -5.41
N VAL A 183 -6.08 -23.37 -4.29
CA VAL A 183 -7.13 -23.78 -3.33
C VAL A 183 -8.51 -23.72 -3.97
N GLY A 184 -8.78 -22.73 -4.82
CA GLY A 184 -10.00 -22.65 -5.62
C GLY A 184 -10.11 -23.79 -6.63
N PHE A 185 -9.01 -24.09 -7.34
CA PHE A 185 -8.94 -25.18 -8.30
C PHE A 185 -9.14 -26.55 -7.64
N ALA A 186 -8.54 -26.77 -6.47
CA ALA A 186 -8.76 -27.96 -5.65
C ALA A 186 -10.26 -28.19 -5.33
N GLY A 187 -11.03 -27.10 -5.15
CA GLY A 187 -12.48 -27.19 -4.95
C GLY A 187 -13.27 -27.74 -6.14
N THR A 188 -12.68 -27.78 -7.32
CA THR A 188 -13.26 -28.38 -8.54
C THR A 188 -12.80 -29.82 -8.80
N LYS A 189 -11.93 -30.34 -7.94
CA LYS A 189 -11.29 -31.66 -8.07
C LYS A 189 -11.70 -32.56 -6.94
N THR A 190 -11.39 -33.86 -7.09
CA THR A 190 -11.60 -34.90 -6.09
C THR A 190 -10.38 -35.80 -5.99
N GLY A 191 -10.26 -36.54 -4.89
CA GLY A 191 -9.19 -37.53 -4.70
C GLY A 191 -7.78 -36.91 -4.76
N ASP A 192 -6.87 -37.63 -5.43
CA ASP A 192 -5.46 -37.25 -5.50
C ASP A 192 -5.21 -35.92 -6.21
N GLU A 193 -6.02 -35.58 -7.22
CA GLU A 193 -5.91 -34.29 -7.90
C GLU A 193 -6.23 -33.11 -6.95
N GLN A 194 -7.25 -33.28 -6.11
CA GLN A 194 -7.61 -32.29 -5.09
C GLN A 194 -6.46 -32.07 -4.10
N ILE A 195 -5.89 -33.20 -3.61
CA ILE A 195 -4.77 -33.16 -2.66
C ILE A 195 -3.57 -32.49 -3.28
N ALA A 196 -3.26 -32.80 -4.55
CA ALA A 196 -2.14 -32.19 -5.27
C ALA A 196 -2.29 -30.66 -5.39
N GLU A 197 -3.49 -30.20 -5.76
CA GLU A 197 -3.74 -28.75 -5.89
C GLU A 197 -3.73 -28.04 -4.50
N LEU A 198 -4.28 -28.65 -3.45
CA LEU A 198 -4.17 -28.13 -2.08
C LEU A 198 -2.71 -28.02 -1.64
N THR A 199 -1.88 -29.01 -1.96
CA THR A 199 -0.47 -29.01 -1.62
C THR A 199 0.25 -27.83 -2.26
N LYS A 200 0.05 -27.60 -3.57
CA LYS A 200 0.61 -26.41 -4.26
C LYS A 200 0.12 -25.09 -3.67
N GLY A 201 -1.16 -25.02 -3.29
CA GLY A 201 -1.72 -23.87 -2.61
C GLY A 201 -1.06 -23.59 -1.26
N MET A 202 -0.84 -24.65 -0.47
CA MET A 202 -0.14 -24.55 0.82
C MET A 202 1.33 -24.13 0.66
N GLU A 203 2.04 -24.64 -0.34
CA GLU A 203 3.42 -24.23 -0.66
C GLU A 203 3.47 -22.72 -1.04
N ALA A 204 2.50 -22.25 -1.81
CA ALA A 204 2.43 -20.84 -2.18
C ALA A 204 2.12 -19.95 -0.96
N TYR A 205 1.19 -20.34 -0.06
CA TYR A 205 0.99 -19.63 1.21
C TYR A 205 2.22 -19.61 2.10
N ALA A 206 2.91 -20.74 2.23
CA ALA A 206 4.16 -20.82 3.00
C ALA A 206 5.20 -19.84 2.44
N LYS A 207 5.29 -19.72 1.11
CA LYS A 207 6.18 -18.74 0.47
C LYS A 207 5.76 -17.29 0.73
N ALA A 208 4.47 -16.98 0.72
CA ALA A 208 3.97 -15.65 1.09
C ALA A 208 4.30 -15.30 2.55
N ILE A 209 4.14 -16.25 3.48
CA ILE A 209 4.45 -16.09 4.91
C ILE A 209 5.97 -15.96 5.13
N GLU A 210 6.81 -16.71 4.40
CA GLU A 210 8.27 -16.53 4.44
C GLU A 210 8.68 -15.09 4.10
N LEU A 211 8.01 -14.46 3.13
CA LEU A 211 8.26 -13.07 2.72
C LEU A 211 7.71 -12.05 3.72
N LYS A 212 6.63 -12.37 4.43
CA LYS A 212 6.00 -11.50 5.44
C LYS A 212 5.39 -12.33 6.56
N PRO A 213 6.20 -12.70 7.58
CA PRO A 213 5.76 -13.60 8.65
C PRO A 213 4.78 -12.99 9.67
N ASP A 214 4.53 -11.69 9.59
CA ASP A 214 3.65 -10.94 10.48
C ASP A 214 2.29 -10.57 9.85
N ASP A 215 1.92 -11.23 8.75
CA ASP A 215 0.63 -11.00 8.09
C ASP A 215 -0.44 -11.97 8.62
N ALA A 216 -1.25 -11.50 9.56
CA ALA A 216 -2.33 -12.29 10.16
C ALA A 216 -3.33 -12.84 9.13
N GLY A 217 -3.60 -12.08 8.06
CA GLY A 217 -4.48 -12.52 6.99
C GLY A 217 -3.92 -13.71 6.22
N MET A 218 -2.60 -13.74 5.96
CA MET A 218 -1.93 -14.87 5.32
C MET A 218 -2.00 -16.12 6.18
N HIS A 219 -1.71 -16.02 7.49
CA HIS A 219 -1.84 -17.13 8.43
C HIS A 219 -3.27 -17.68 8.48
N ASN A 220 -4.29 -16.81 8.52
CA ASN A 220 -5.69 -17.24 8.44
C ASN A 220 -6.01 -17.99 7.13
N ASN A 221 -5.60 -17.47 5.99
CA ASN A 221 -5.90 -18.09 4.71
C ASN A 221 -5.15 -19.42 4.52
N PHE A 222 -3.91 -19.48 5.00
CA PHE A 222 -3.14 -20.72 5.04
C PHE A 222 -3.82 -21.77 5.91
N ALA A 223 -4.32 -21.39 7.09
CA ALA A 223 -5.07 -22.27 7.97
C ALA A 223 -6.32 -22.86 7.30
N LEU A 224 -7.07 -22.06 6.55
CA LEU A 224 -8.24 -22.53 5.80
C LEU A 224 -7.84 -23.54 4.69
N ALA A 225 -6.69 -23.35 4.05
CA ALA A 225 -6.14 -24.30 3.08
C ALA A 225 -5.71 -25.62 3.75
N LEU A 226 -5.00 -25.53 4.89
CA LEU A 226 -4.62 -26.68 5.72
C LEU A 226 -5.85 -27.48 6.18
N ALA A 227 -6.91 -26.81 6.61
CA ALA A 227 -8.15 -27.45 7.02
C ALA A 227 -8.82 -28.22 5.86
N LYS A 228 -8.84 -27.63 4.66
CA LYS A 228 -9.34 -28.33 3.46
C LYS A 228 -8.49 -29.57 3.13
N ALA A 229 -7.19 -29.53 3.42
CA ALA A 229 -6.30 -30.67 3.31
C ALA A 229 -6.35 -31.63 4.51
N LYS A 230 -7.28 -31.43 5.46
CA LYS A 230 -7.49 -32.19 6.70
C LYS A 230 -6.27 -32.15 7.66
N LYS A 231 -5.42 -31.13 7.54
CA LYS A 231 -4.28 -30.88 8.44
C LYS A 231 -4.72 -29.95 9.58
N TYR A 232 -5.58 -30.46 10.46
CA TYR A 232 -6.26 -29.66 11.47
C TYR A 232 -5.35 -29.10 12.59
N PRO A 233 -4.34 -29.86 13.10
CA PRO A 233 -3.41 -29.32 14.08
C PRO A 233 -2.61 -28.15 13.53
N GLU A 234 -2.15 -28.25 12.29
CA GLU A 234 -1.41 -27.18 11.62
C GLU A 234 -2.33 -25.97 11.37
N ALA A 235 -3.57 -26.21 10.93
CA ALA A 235 -4.56 -25.14 10.75
C ALA A 235 -4.83 -24.37 12.05
N GLN A 236 -4.94 -25.08 13.18
CA GLN A 236 -5.11 -24.45 14.48
C GLN A 236 -3.90 -23.58 14.84
N ALA A 237 -2.68 -24.09 14.67
CA ALA A 237 -1.46 -23.32 14.96
C ALA A 237 -1.39 -22.02 14.17
N GLU A 238 -1.76 -22.06 12.88
CA GLU A 238 -1.79 -20.88 12.02
C GLU A 238 -2.88 -19.87 12.44
N LEU A 239 -4.06 -20.32 12.88
CA LEU A 239 -5.12 -19.44 13.39
C LEU A 239 -4.78 -18.83 14.77
N ASP A 240 -4.14 -19.60 15.65
CA ASP A 240 -3.62 -19.07 16.92
C ASP A 240 -2.55 -17.99 16.64
N LYS A 241 -1.70 -18.18 15.60
CA LYS A 241 -0.73 -17.20 15.16
C LYS A 241 -1.40 -15.95 14.60
N ALA A 242 -2.41 -16.09 13.74
CA ALA A 242 -3.20 -14.98 13.21
C ALA A 242 -3.83 -14.14 14.31
N ALA A 243 -4.42 -14.79 15.34
CA ALA A 243 -5.03 -14.11 16.48
C ALA A 243 -4.00 -13.35 17.34
N GLN A 244 -2.78 -13.87 17.48
CA GLN A 244 -1.69 -13.19 18.18
C GLN A 244 -1.19 -11.96 17.41
N LEU A 245 -1.09 -12.04 16.08
CA LEU A 245 -0.62 -10.96 15.22
C LEU A 245 -1.65 -9.83 15.06
N ASP A 246 -2.94 -10.17 15.08
CA ASP A 246 -4.04 -9.22 14.96
C ASP A 246 -5.12 -9.50 16.01
N PRO A 247 -4.92 -9.05 17.26
CA PRO A 247 -5.89 -9.25 18.34
C PRO A 247 -7.25 -8.61 18.08
N THR A 248 -7.31 -7.56 17.26
CA THR A 248 -8.56 -6.87 16.91
C THR A 248 -9.50 -7.78 16.12
N ASN A 249 -8.96 -8.65 15.27
CA ASN A 249 -9.71 -9.62 14.48
C ASN A 249 -9.64 -11.05 15.06
N ALA A 250 -9.12 -11.24 16.27
CA ALA A 250 -8.96 -12.55 16.88
C ALA A 250 -10.29 -13.32 16.97
N GLY A 251 -11.40 -12.63 17.22
CA GLY A 251 -12.74 -13.22 17.21
C GLY A 251 -13.06 -13.97 15.93
N ARG A 252 -12.73 -13.38 14.78
CA ARG A 252 -12.93 -14.00 13.46
C ARG A 252 -12.04 -15.23 13.26
N TYR A 253 -10.79 -15.17 13.69
CA TYR A 253 -9.86 -16.28 13.54
C TYR A 253 -10.29 -17.48 14.39
N TYR A 254 -10.68 -17.27 15.64
CA TYR A 254 -11.21 -18.32 16.50
C TYR A 254 -12.56 -18.85 16.03
N TYR A 255 -13.43 -18.01 15.46
CA TYR A 255 -14.65 -18.47 14.81
C TYR A 255 -14.35 -19.41 13.63
N ASN A 256 -13.41 -19.06 12.76
CA ASN A 256 -12.98 -19.89 11.65
C ASN A 256 -12.43 -21.25 12.15
N LEU A 257 -11.64 -21.25 13.23
CA LEU A 257 -11.18 -22.47 13.87
C LEU A 257 -12.35 -23.35 14.36
N GLY A 258 -13.29 -22.74 15.07
CA GLY A 258 -14.50 -23.45 15.54
C GLY A 258 -15.29 -24.06 14.40
N ALA A 259 -15.50 -23.34 13.31
CA ALA A 259 -16.19 -23.84 12.11
C ALA A 259 -15.46 -25.02 11.45
N ILE A 260 -14.12 -24.96 11.34
CA ILE A 260 -13.29 -26.05 10.82
C ILE A 260 -13.46 -27.30 11.70
N LEU A 261 -13.33 -27.15 13.02
CA LEU A 261 -13.42 -28.24 13.98
C LEU A 261 -14.83 -28.88 14.00
N THR A 262 -15.88 -28.07 13.83
CA THR A 262 -17.26 -28.57 13.72
C THR A 262 -17.42 -29.45 12.47
N ASN A 263 -16.88 -29.02 11.32
CA ASN A 263 -16.97 -29.78 10.07
C ASN A 263 -16.28 -31.15 10.13
N VAL A 264 -15.37 -31.34 11.07
CA VAL A 264 -14.68 -32.61 11.30
C VAL A 264 -15.18 -33.34 12.55
N ASN A 265 -16.31 -32.94 13.07
CA ASN A 265 -16.97 -33.52 14.25
C ASN A 265 -16.13 -33.47 15.54
N GLN A 266 -15.23 -32.50 15.65
CA GLN A 266 -14.48 -32.23 16.88
C GLN A 266 -15.22 -31.18 17.71
N LEU A 267 -16.39 -31.58 18.28
CA LEU A 267 -17.33 -30.64 18.89
C LEU A 267 -16.77 -29.94 20.13
N GLU A 268 -15.99 -30.66 20.99
CA GLU A 268 -15.40 -30.06 22.19
C GLU A 268 -14.37 -28.97 21.86
N PRO A 269 -13.35 -29.23 21.02
CA PRO A 269 -12.44 -28.18 20.59
C PRO A 269 -13.15 -27.04 19.84
N ALA A 270 -14.21 -27.34 19.05
CA ALA A 270 -14.99 -26.32 18.36
C ALA A 270 -15.69 -25.37 19.36
N GLY A 271 -16.33 -25.93 20.41
CA GLY A 271 -16.94 -25.13 21.46
C GLY A 271 -15.95 -24.23 22.18
N ILE A 272 -14.73 -24.72 22.45
CA ILE A 272 -13.66 -23.90 23.05
C ILE A 272 -13.26 -22.75 22.11
N ALA A 273 -13.13 -23.03 20.80
CA ALA A 273 -12.79 -22.03 19.81
C ALA A 273 -13.88 -20.96 19.67
N PHE A 274 -15.17 -21.34 19.61
CA PHE A 274 -16.26 -20.37 19.58
C PHE A 274 -16.33 -19.53 20.87
N LYS A 275 -16.03 -20.11 22.03
CA LYS A 275 -15.93 -19.36 23.28
C LYS A 275 -14.81 -18.32 23.23
N LYS A 276 -13.62 -18.71 22.75
CA LYS A 276 -12.52 -17.75 22.52
C LYS A 276 -12.90 -16.65 21.53
N ALA A 277 -13.69 -16.97 20.50
CA ALA A 277 -14.18 -15.97 19.56
C ALA A 277 -15.05 -14.92 20.26
N ILE A 278 -15.97 -15.34 21.14
CA ILE A 278 -16.83 -14.47 21.96
C ILE A 278 -16.02 -13.66 22.97
N GLU A 279 -15.02 -14.27 23.60
CA GLU A 279 -14.13 -13.58 24.55
C GLU A 279 -13.30 -12.49 23.85
N SER A 280 -12.90 -12.72 22.59
CA SER A 280 -12.15 -11.76 21.78
C SER A 280 -13.04 -10.67 21.16
N ASP A 281 -14.26 -11.03 20.76
CA ASP A 281 -15.27 -10.10 20.26
C ASP A 281 -16.66 -10.47 20.80
N PRO A 282 -17.11 -9.85 21.90
CA PRO A 282 -18.43 -10.09 22.50
C PRO A 282 -19.62 -9.76 21.59
N ASN A 283 -19.39 -9.03 20.49
CA ASN A 283 -20.42 -8.68 19.51
C ASN A 283 -20.38 -9.58 18.25
N TYR A 284 -19.56 -10.63 18.24
CA TYR A 284 -19.51 -11.55 17.11
C TYR A 284 -20.71 -12.51 17.13
N ALA A 285 -21.82 -12.05 16.56
CA ALA A 285 -23.11 -12.74 16.63
C ALA A 285 -23.04 -14.21 16.22
N ASP A 286 -22.40 -14.54 15.11
CA ASP A 286 -22.35 -15.90 14.58
C ASP A 286 -21.59 -16.86 15.52
N ALA A 287 -20.61 -16.35 16.30
CA ALA A 287 -19.94 -17.13 17.32
C ALA A 287 -20.88 -17.49 18.48
N HIS A 288 -21.75 -16.56 18.91
CA HIS A 288 -22.78 -16.85 19.93
C HIS A 288 -23.72 -17.94 19.45
N TYR A 289 -24.21 -17.89 18.21
CA TYR A 289 -25.07 -18.93 17.66
C TYR A 289 -24.39 -20.30 17.66
N GLN A 290 -23.18 -20.40 17.15
CA GLN A 290 -22.43 -21.66 17.07
C GLN A 290 -22.08 -22.20 18.46
N TYR A 291 -21.71 -21.32 19.39
CA TYR A 291 -21.47 -21.71 20.78
C TYR A 291 -22.74 -22.20 21.45
N GLY A 292 -23.88 -21.55 21.22
CA GLY A 292 -25.20 -21.99 21.65
C GLY A 292 -25.53 -23.40 21.15
N LEU A 293 -25.26 -23.71 19.89
CA LEU A 293 -25.43 -25.04 19.30
C LEU A 293 -24.56 -26.10 20.00
N TYR A 294 -23.28 -25.75 20.24
CA TYR A 294 -22.38 -26.64 20.99
C TYR A 294 -22.88 -26.91 22.38
N LEU A 295 -23.34 -25.92 23.14
CA LEU A 295 -23.89 -26.10 24.47
C LEU A 295 -25.20 -26.88 24.42
N PHE A 296 -26.07 -26.61 23.44
CA PHE A 296 -27.34 -27.34 23.25
C PHE A 296 -27.12 -28.82 22.99
N SER A 297 -26.06 -29.19 22.25
CA SER A 297 -25.69 -30.58 21.99
C SER A 297 -25.37 -31.38 23.26
N LYS A 298 -25.14 -30.70 24.39
CA LYS A 298 -24.89 -31.27 25.71
C LYS A 298 -26.11 -31.25 26.63
N ALA A 299 -27.27 -30.79 26.14
CA ALA A 299 -28.49 -30.75 26.90
C ALA A 299 -28.91 -32.18 27.31
N SER A 300 -29.50 -32.32 28.48
CA SER A 300 -30.14 -33.54 28.91
C SER A 300 -31.64 -33.51 28.60
N ILE A 301 -32.24 -34.69 28.49
CA ILE A 301 -33.69 -34.85 28.35
C ILE A 301 -34.24 -35.48 29.63
N THR A 302 -35.23 -34.82 30.22
CA THR A 302 -35.89 -35.33 31.39
C THR A 302 -36.84 -36.49 31.03
N ALA A 303 -37.32 -37.27 32.06
CA ALA A 303 -38.21 -38.39 31.85
C ALA A 303 -39.56 -38.00 31.19
N ASP A 304 -40.00 -36.76 31.36
CA ASP A 304 -41.20 -36.19 30.71
C ASP A 304 -40.90 -35.55 29.33
N GLY A 305 -39.72 -35.81 28.78
CA GLY A 305 -39.33 -35.42 27.43
C GLY A 305 -38.90 -33.92 27.26
N LYS A 306 -38.70 -33.20 28.36
CA LYS A 306 -38.24 -31.79 28.28
C LYS A 306 -36.73 -31.70 28.12
N THR A 307 -36.28 -30.78 27.28
CA THR A 307 -34.87 -30.45 27.10
C THR A 307 -34.40 -29.55 28.25
N VAL A 308 -33.39 -29.97 28.99
CA VAL A 308 -32.72 -29.18 30.02
C VAL A 308 -31.38 -28.67 29.44
N PRO A 309 -31.32 -27.41 29.07
CA PRO A 309 -30.10 -26.86 28.48
C PRO A 309 -28.98 -26.71 29.50
N VAL A 310 -27.75 -26.81 29.05
CA VAL A 310 -26.56 -26.44 29.82
C VAL A 310 -26.51 -24.93 30.01
N ALA A 311 -25.94 -24.46 31.13
CA ALA A 311 -25.75 -23.04 31.42
C ALA A 311 -25.04 -22.33 30.26
N GLY A 312 -25.52 -21.13 29.88
CA GLY A 312 -25.01 -20.36 28.76
C GLY A 312 -25.70 -20.62 27.41
N THR A 313 -26.49 -21.70 27.29
CA THR A 313 -27.19 -22.04 26.05
C THR A 313 -28.21 -20.97 25.63
N VAL A 314 -29.09 -20.63 26.58
CA VAL A 314 -30.16 -19.64 26.37
C VAL A 314 -29.58 -18.26 26.11
N GLU A 315 -28.60 -17.86 26.90
CA GLU A 315 -27.91 -16.58 26.80
C GLU A 315 -27.21 -16.44 25.42
N SER A 316 -26.61 -17.50 24.92
CA SER A 316 -25.93 -17.50 23.65
C SER A 316 -26.89 -17.26 22.48
N PHE A 317 -28.03 -17.96 22.42
CA PHE A 317 -29.04 -17.73 21.38
C PHE A 317 -29.73 -16.38 21.51
N GLN A 318 -30.01 -15.91 22.74
CA GLN A 318 -30.56 -14.58 22.97
C GLN A 318 -29.59 -13.49 22.49
N LYS A 319 -28.28 -13.64 22.79
CA LYS A 319 -27.27 -12.70 22.34
C LYS A 319 -27.14 -12.65 20.82
N TYR A 320 -27.23 -13.79 20.15
CA TYR A 320 -27.31 -13.82 18.69
C TYR A 320 -28.49 -13.01 18.17
N LEU A 321 -29.69 -13.23 18.70
CA LEU A 321 -30.92 -12.51 18.30
C LEU A 321 -30.87 -11.02 18.64
N GLU A 322 -30.23 -10.64 19.73
CA GLU A 322 -29.97 -9.24 20.08
C GLU A 322 -29.11 -8.56 19.03
N LEU A 323 -28.03 -9.23 18.58
CA LEU A 323 -27.06 -8.67 17.64
C LEU A 323 -27.51 -8.75 16.18
N LYS A 324 -28.25 -9.82 15.83
CA LYS A 324 -28.74 -10.09 14.46
C LYS A 324 -30.18 -10.64 14.48
N PRO A 325 -31.20 -9.80 14.80
CA PRO A 325 -32.58 -10.25 14.94
C PRO A 325 -33.17 -10.84 13.66
N ASP A 326 -32.69 -10.38 12.49
CA ASP A 326 -33.11 -10.82 11.15
C ASP A 326 -31.95 -11.55 10.42
N GLY A 327 -30.98 -12.05 11.17
CA GLY A 327 -29.82 -12.77 10.62
C GLY A 327 -30.18 -14.17 10.11
N PRO A 328 -29.28 -14.80 9.34
CA PRO A 328 -29.55 -16.09 8.68
C PRO A 328 -29.88 -17.22 9.65
N PHE A 329 -29.51 -17.11 10.93
CA PHE A 329 -29.79 -18.10 11.96
C PHE A 329 -30.89 -17.66 12.95
N ALA A 330 -31.58 -16.55 12.69
CA ALA A 330 -32.57 -16.00 13.64
C ALA A 330 -33.72 -16.95 13.93
N GLU A 331 -34.31 -17.54 12.90
CA GLU A 331 -35.41 -18.51 13.07
C GLU A 331 -34.93 -19.80 13.79
N ALA A 332 -33.73 -20.27 13.42
CA ALA A 332 -33.14 -21.43 14.09
C ALA A 332 -32.87 -21.15 15.58
N ALA A 333 -32.31 -19.97 15.90
CA ALA A 333 -32.07 -19.56 17.29
C ALA A 333 -33.39 -19.47 18.12
N LYS A 334 -34.46 -18.91 17.53
CA LYS A 334 -35.79 -18.88 18.15
C LYS A 334 -36.31 -20.28 18.40
N GLY A 335 -36.18 -21.21 17.45
CA GLY A 335 -36.55 -22.61 17.59
C GLY A 335 -35.80 -23.31 18.74
N MET A 336 -34.48 -23.07 18.87
CA MET A 336 -33.66 -23.61 19.96
C MET A 336 -34.11 -23.07 21.32
N LEU A 337 -34.41 -21.78 21.44
CA LEU A 337 -34.95 -21.18 22.66
C LEU A 337 -36.30 -21.81 23.05
N GLN A 338 -37.20 -21.98 22.10
CA GLN A 338 -38.49 -22.66 22.35
C GLN A 338 -38.31 -24.10 22.84
N ALA A 339 -37.34 -24.84 22.24
CA ALA A 339 -37.04 -26.21 22.66
C ALA A 339 -36.51 -26.29 24.10
N THR A 340 -35.88 -25.24 24.62
CA THR A 340 -35.43 -25.14 26.04
C THR A 340 -36.52 -24.63 26.97
N GLY A 341 -37.69 -24.25 26.47
CA GLY A 341 -38.75 -23.61 27.24
C GLY A 341 -38.48 -22.17 27.62
N ALA A 342 -37.45 -21.58 27.07
CA ALA A 342 -37.09 -20.17 27.33
C ALA A 342 -37.97 -19.22 26.49
N ALA A 343 -38.30 -18.07 27.07
CA ALA A 343 -38.99 -17.01 26.35
C ALA A 343 -38.09 -16.39 25.29
N VAL A 344 -38.61 -16.24 24.07
CA VAL A 344 -37.92 -15.57 23.00
C VAL A 344 -38.00 -14.05 23.19
N GLN A 345 -36.89 -13.42 23.56
CA GLN A 345 -36.80 -11.95 23.62
C GLN A 345 -36.33 -11.43 22.28
N THR A 346 -37.26 -10.84 21.50
CA THR A 346 -36.99 -10.29 20.14
C THR A 346 -36.80 -8.78 20.12
N GLU A 347 -37.01 -8.09 21.26
CA GLU A 347 -36.83 -6.65 21.36
C GLU A 347 -35.49 -6.30 22.01
N TYR A 348 -34.57 -5.79 21.21
CA TYR A 348 -33.38 -5.10 21.72
C TYR A 348 -33.82 -3.79 22.36
N LYS A 349 -33.83 -3.71 23.68
CA LYS A 349 -33.90 -2.44 24.42
C LYS A 349 -32.48 -1.86 24.44
N ASN A 350 -32.17 -0.98 23.50
CA ASN A 350 -30.91 -0.21 23.56
C ASN A 350 -30.85 0.51 24.92
N PRO A 351 -29.95 0.13 25.84
CA PRO A 351 -29.85 0.78 27.16
C PRO A 351 -29.46 2.26 27.05
N ASN A 352 -28.96 2.71 25.90
CA ASN A 352 -28.56 4.09 25.62
C ASN A 352 -29.59 4.84 24.72
N ALA A 353 -30.74 4.26 24.42
CA ALA A 353 -31.76 4.98 23.66
C ALA A 353 -32.39 6.07 24.55
N PRO A 354 -32.51 7.34 24.10
CA PRO A 354 -33.19 8.37 24.84
C PRO A 354 -34.65 7.94 25.08
N ALA A 355 -35.10 8.05 26.32
CA ALA A 355 -36.46 7.67 26.74
C ALA A 355 -37.51 8.31 25.80
N GLY A 356 -38.14 7.49 24.96
CA GLY A 356 -39.17 7.94 24.04
C GLY A 356 -40.31 8.56 24.82
N LYS A 357 -40.69 9.79 24.48
CA LYS A 357 -41.84 10.49 25.03
C LYS A 357 -43.10 9.61 24.84
N LYS A 358 -43.66 9.15 25.94
CA LYS A 358 -44.96 8.46 25.94
C LYS A 358 -45.99 9.38 25.30
N GLY A 359 -46.48 9.01 24.10
CA GLY A 359 -47.57 9.70 23.45
C GLY A 359 -48.80 9.78 24.36
N ALA A 360 -49.33 10.97 24.56
CA ALA A 360 -50.54 11.20 25.32
C ALA A 360 -51.75 10.42 24.72
N PRO A 361 -52.65 9.88 25.52
CA PRO A 361 -53.78 9.11 25.02
C PRO A 361 -54.70 10.01 24.19
N LYS A 362 -55.03 9.62 22.95
CA LYS A 362 -56.02 10.24 22.13
C LYS A 362 -57.39 10.01 22.73
N THR A 363 -57.99 11.04 23.36
CA THR A 363 -59.40 11.08 23.72
C THR A 363 -60.23 11.03 22.45
N LYS A 364 -61.05 9.99 22.29
CA LYS A 364 -62.13 9.95 21.31
C LYS A 364 -63.21 10.94 21.72
N LYS A 365 -63.60 11.81 20.83
CA LYS A 365 -64.94 12.42 20.74
C LYS A 365 -65.61 11.86 19.52
#